data_9b93906111016358fe5114ec81c59d77
#
_entry.id   9b93906111016358fe5114ec81c59d77
#
_cell.length_a   1.000
_cell.length_b   1.000
_cell.length_c   1.000
_cell.angle_alpha   90.00
_cell.angle_beta   90.00
_cell.angle_gamma   90.00
#
_symmetry.space_group_name_H-M   'P 1'
#
loop_
_entity.id
_entity.type
_entity.pdbx_description
1 polymer ?
#
loop_
_entity_poly.entity_id
_entity_poly.type
_entity_poly.pdbx_seq_one_letter_code
_entity_poly.pdbx_strand_id
1 'polypeptide(L)'
;MSTTAEIKRVSESDLDALLPLMRGYCDFYGVAPSDEALLTLSRALLADPEREGRQLIARAEDGVAVGFATIYWTWQTLDAGRLAVMNDLFVSEAARGSGLADALILACADEARRHGALSLGWQTAKDNTRAQKVYERVGAERSEWLDYSLPLG
;
A
#
# COMPACT_ATOMS: atom_id res chain seq x y z
N MET A 1 17.26 -13.61 -1.00
CA MET A 1 17.51 -13.27 0.41
C MET A 1 16.21 -12.86 1.09
N SER A 2 15.98 -13.34 2.28
CA SER A 2 14.84 -12.88 3.06
C SER A 2 15.10 -11.45 3.55
N THR A 3 14.04 -10.65 3.62
CA THR A 3 14.14 -9.30 4.16
C THR A 3 14.25 -9.34 5.69
N THR A 4 15.06 -8.44 6.26
CA THR A 4 15.16 -8.23 7.70
C THR A 4 14.34 -7.02 8.15
N ALA A 5 13.60 -6.40 7.23
CA ALA A 5 12.80 -5.23 7.53
C ALA A 5 11.64 -5.57 8.48
N GLU A 6 11.38 -4.70 9.41
CA GLU A 6 10.24 -4.78 10.32
C GLU A 6 9.08 -3.98 9.75
N ILE A 7 7.92 -4.61 9.65
CA ILE A 7 6.71 -3.99 9.12
C ILE A 7 5.74 -3.75 10.27
N LYS A 8 5.30 -2.51 10.44
CA LYS A 8 4.36 -2.10 11.48
C LYS A 8 3.27 -1.21 10.94
N ARG A 9 2.16 -1.12 11.66
CA ARG A 9 1.14 -0.10 11.42
C ARG A 9 1.76 1.28 11.69
N VAL A 10 1.47 2.22 10.79
CA VAL A 10 1.90 3.61 10.96
C VAL A 10 1.22 4.23 12.19
N SER A 11 1.97 4.98 12.97
CA SER A 11 1.47 5.82 14.06
C SER A 11 1.83 7.28 13.77
N GLU A 12 1.30 8.22 14.57
CA GLU A 12 1.61 9.65 14.41
C GLU A 12 3.12 9.91 14.42
N SER A 13 3.87 9.19 15.26
CA SER A 13 5.32 9.35 15.35
C SER A 13 6.07 8.86 14.11
N ASP A 14 5.43 8.10 13.23
CA ASP A 14 6.06 7.61 11.99
C ASP A 14 5.91 8.58 10.82
N LEU A 15 5.06 9.60 10.93
CA LEU A 15 4.72 10.46 9.80
C LEU A 15 5.91 11.16 9.17
N ASP A 16 6.87 11.60 9.98
CA ASP A 16 8.09 12.25 9.47
C ASP A 16 8.91 11.30 8.58
N ALA A 17 8.95 10.02 8.91
CA ALA A 17 9.65 9.00 8.13
C ALA A 17 8.81 8.51 6.95
N LEU A 18 7.50 8.50 7.08
CA LEU A 18 6.57 8.06 6.04
C LEU A 18 6.49 9.07 4.89
N LEU A 19 6.50 10.36 5.19
CA LEU A 19 6.31 11.41 4.18
C LEU A 19 7.30 11.32 3.01
N PRO A 20 8.62 11.14 3.23
CA PRO A 20 9.54 10.95 2.10
C PRO A 20 9.22 9.73 1.24
N LEU A 21 8.71 8.66 1.83
CA LEU A 21 8.30 7.47 1.09
C LEU A 21 7.06 7.74 0.23
N MET A 22 6.07 8.44 0.78
CA MET A 22 4.89 8.86 0.01
C MET A 22 5.28 9.80 -1.13
N ARG A 23 6.26 10.68 -0.87
CA ARG A 23 6.81 11.58 -1.88
C ARG A 23 7.46 10.76 -3.00
N GLY A 24 8.26 9.74 -2.67
CA GLY A 24 8.90 8.86 -3.65
C GLY A 24 7.88 8.10 -4.50
N TYR A 25 6.80 7.66 -3.88
CA TYR A 25 5.68 7.02 -4.60
C TYR A 25 5.05 7.98 -5.61
N CYS A 26 4.76 9.22 -5.19
CA CYS A 26 4.19 10.25 -6.06
C CYS A 26 5.14 10.63 -7.20
N ASP A 27 6.43 10.74 -6.92
CA ASP A 27 7.45 11.03 -7.92
C ASP A 27 7.49 9.96 -9.02
N PHE A 28 7.33 8.69 -8.64
CA PHE A 28 7.26 7.58 -9.59
C PHE A 28 6.10 7.76 -10.57
N TYR A 29 4.98 8.30 -10.12
CA TYR A 29 3.80 8.55 -10.97
C TYR A 29 3.77 9.96 -11.57
N GLY A 30 4.79 10.76 -11.33
CA GLY A 30 4.91 12.10 -11.93
C GLY A 30 3.91 13.11 -11.38
N VAL A 31 3.49 12.96 -10.15
CA VAL A 31 2.56 13.89 -9.48
C VAL A 31 3.22 14.48 -8.23
N ALA A 32 2.73 15.65 -7.80
CA ALA A 32 3.35 16.39 -6.70
C ALA A 32 2.30 17.04 -5.77
N PRO A 33 1.46 16.22 -5.10
CA PRO A 33 0.58 16.78 -4.07
C PRO A 33 1.43 17.40 -2.95
N SER A 34 0.87 18.37 -2.22
CA SER A 34 1.60 19.04 -1.15
C SER A 34 1.86 18.07 0.01
N ASP A 35 2.91 18.36 0.80
CA ASP A 35 3.20 17.60 2.02
C ASP A 35 2.01 17.63 2.96
N GLU A 36 1.36 18.79 3.09
CA GLU A 36 0.17 18.94 3.93
C GLU A 36 -0.97 18.02 3.48
N ALA A 37 -1.21 17.92 2.17
CA ALA A 37 -2.25 17.04 1.63
C ALA A 37 -1.93 15.56 1.92
N LEU A 38 -0.69 15.15 1.75
CA LEU A 38 -0.27 13.79 2.06
C LEU A 38 -0.41 13.46 3.54
N LEU A 39 -0.02 14.37 4.41
CA LEU A 39 -0.17 14.19 5.86
C LEU A 39 -1.63 14.18 6.29
N THR A 40 -2.48 14.99 5.65
CA THR A 40 -3.92 14.99 5.90
C THR A 40 -4.52 13.61 5.61
N LEU A 41 -4.11 12.99 4.49
CA LEU A 41 -4.55 11.64 4.15
C LEU A 41 -4.15 10.64 5.24
N SER A 42 -2.90 10.64 5.66
CA SER A 42 -2.40 9.73 6.69
C SER A 42 -3.12 9.93 8.02
N ARG A 43 -3.34 11.18 8.42
CA ARG A 43 -4.07 11.49 9.66
C ARG A 43 -5.53 11.09 9.61
N ALA A 44 -6.17 11.14 8.44
CA ALA A 44 -7.54 10.66 8.29
C ALA A 44 -7.63 9.15 8.59
N LEU A 45 -6.67 8.37 8.12
CA LEU A 45 -6.59 6.94 8.40
C LEU A 45 -6.33 6.68 9.89
N LEU A 46 -5.42 7.45 10.50
CA LEU A 46 -5.11 7.32 11.93
C LEU A 46 -6.30 7.68 12.82
N ALA A 47 -7.14 8.62 12.39
CA ALA A 47 -8.29 9.06 13.17
C ALA A 47 -9.39 7.99 13.26
N ASP A 48 -9.58 7.20 12.20
CA ASP A 48 -10.61 6.16 12.17
C ASP A 48 -10.16 4.96 11.32
N PRO A 49 -9.18 4.19 11.81
CA PRO A 49 -8.61 3.10 11.02
C PRO A 49 -9.58 1.96 10.76
N GLU A 50 -10.57 1.76 11.62
CA GLU A 50 -11.57 0.70 11.42
C GLU A 50 -12.52 1.01 10.26
N ARG A 51 -12.74 2.28 9.99
CA ARG A 51 -13.61 2.72 8.90
C ARG A 51 -12.86 3.03 7.61
N GLU A 52 -11.70 3.69 7.73
CA GLU A 52 -10.98 4.24 6.57
C GLU A 52 -9.98 3.26 5.97
N GLY A 53 -9.12 2.69 6.78
CA GLY A 53 -8.04 1.83 6.31
C GLY A 53 -6.80 1.94 7.19
N ARG A 54 -5.67 1.46 6.65
CA ARG A 54 -4.40 1.46 7.38
C ARG A 54 -3.24 1.75 6.46
N GLN A 55 -2.20 2.33 7.03
CA GLN A 55 -0.89 2.38 6.39
C GLN A 55 0.08 1.53 7.19
N LEU A 56 0.98 0.86 6.46
CA LEU A 56 2.06 0.06 7.04
C LEU A 56 3.38 0.70 6.62
N ILE A 57 4.35 0.69 7.54
CA ILE A 57 5.70 1.19 7.28
C ILE A 57 6.70 0.08 7.53
N ALA A 58 7.68 -0.05 6.64
CA ALA A 58 8.76 -1.01 6.77
C ALA A 58 10.06 -0.28 7.09
N ARG A 59 10.77 -0.74 8.11
CA ARG A 59 12.07 -0.20 8.52
C ARG A 59 13.12 -1.28 8.45
N ALA A 60 14.29 -0.93 7.95
CA ALA A 60 15.46 -1.80 7.96
C ALA A 60 16.00 -1.95 9.40
N GLU A 61 16.97 -2.82 9.60
CA GLU A 61 17.57 -3.07 10.93
C GLU A 61 18.14 -1.81 11.59
N ASP A 62 18.64 -0.87 10.77
CA ASP A 62 19.15 0.42 11.25
C ASP A 62 18.05 1.44 11.60
N GLY A 63 16.79 1.06 11.46
CA GLY A 63 15.63 1.92 11.73
C GLY A 63 15.21 2.82 10.59
N VAL A 64 15.93 2.83 9.48
CA VAL A 64 15.59 3.65 8.30
C VAL A 64 14.33 3.10 7.64
N ALA A 65 13.37 3.98 7.36
CA ALA A 65 12.16 3.61 6.65
C ALA A 65 12.49 3.34 5.17
N VAL A 66 12.09 2.15 4.69
CA VAL A 66 12.47 1.67 3.35
C VAL A 66 11.29 1.27 2.48
N GLY A 67 10.07 1.31 3.02
CA GLY A 67 8.88 0.99 2.25
C GLY A 67 7.61 1.28 3.01
N PHE A 68 6.50 1.36 2.28
CA PHE A 68 5.18 1.51 2.88
C PHE A 68 4.10 0.92 1.98
N ALA A 69 2.93 0.70 2.57
CA ALA A 69 1.73 0.33 1.85
C ALA A 69 0.54 1.07 2.46
N THR A 70 -0.46 1.35 1.63
CA THR A 70 -1.72 1.95 2.05
C THR A 70 -2.86 1.04 1.65
N ILE A 71 -3.70 0.65 2.60
CA ILE A 71 -4.91 -0.14 2.34
C ILE A 71 -6.13 0.63 2.79
N TYR A 72 -7.17 0.58 1.95
CA TYR A 72 -8.48 1.17 2.25
C TYR A 72 -9.52 0.06 2.35
N TRP A 73 -10.52 0.25 3.21
CA TRP A 73 -11.65 -0.65 3.30
C TRP A 73 -12.80 -0.16 2.42
N THR A 74 -13.43 -1.09 1.72
CA THR A 74 -14.61 -0.76 0.90
C THR A 74 -15.66 -1.86 1.02
N TRP A 75 -16.86 -1.59 0.57
CA TRP A 75 -17.92 -2.57 0.46
C TRP A 75 -18.04 -3.05 -0.99
N GLN A 76 -18.31 -4.33 -1.16
CA GLN A 76 -18.56 -4.92 -2.47
C GLN A 76 -19.93 -5.58 -2.47
N THR A 77 -20.84 -5.08 -3.30
CA THR A 77 -22.23 -5.60 -3.38
C THR A 77 -22.24 -7.04 -3.87
N LEU A 78 -21.44 -7.38 -4.87
CA LEU A 78 -21.44 -8.72 -5.45
C LEU A 78 -21.03 -9.79 -4.44
N ASP A 79 -20.17 -9.45 -3.50
CA ASP A 79 -19.72 -10.36 -2.44
C ASP A 79 -20.51 -10.15 -1.14
N ALA A 80 -21.33 -9.11 -1.09
CA ALA A 80 -22.09 -8.68 0.08
C ALA A 80 -21.19 -8.55 1.32
N GLY A 81 -20.02 -7.96 1.14
CA GLY A 81 -19.02 -7.88 2.22
C GLY A 81 -17.97 -6.80 2.01
N ARG A 82 -17.02 -6.80 2.93
CA ARG A 82 -15.90 -5.84 2.91
C ARG A 82 -14.77 -6.38 2.04
N LEU A 83 -14.17 -5.48 1.26
CA LEU A 83 -12.93 -5.75 0.55
C LEU A 83 -11.87 -4.78 1.05
N ALA A 84 -10.62 -5.18 0.92
CA ALA A 84 -9.47 -4.29 1.12
C ALA A 84 -8.86 -3.94 -0.25
N VAL A 85 -8.48 -2.69 -0.42
CA VAL A 85 -7.79 -2.21 -1.62
C VAL A 85 -6.41 -1.74 -1.20
N MET A 86 -5.36 -2.38 -1.73
CA MET A 86 -3.99 -1.89 -1.56
C MET A 86 -3.77 -0.79 -2.59
N ASN A 87 -3.96 0.46 -2.17
CA ASN A 87 -3.89 1.60 -3.05
C ASN A 87 -2.45 1.98 -3.38
N ASP A 88 -1.54 1.83 -2.41
CA ASP A 88 -0.14 2.16 -2.57
C ASP A 88 0.73 1.00 -2.11
N LEU A 89 1.79 0.74 -2.87
CA LEU A 89 2.86 -0.16 -2.48
C LEU A 89 4.17 0.44 -3.00
N PHE A 90 5.07 0.77 -2.09
CA PHE A 90 6.33 1.41 -2.46
C PHE A 90 7.48 0.85 -1.65
N VAL A 91 8.58 0.56 -2.35
CA VAL A 91 9.85 0.15 -1.75
C VAL A 91 10.92 1.10 -2.28
N SER A 92 11.71 1.66 -1.37
CA SER A 92 12.80 2.57 -1.74
C SER A 92 13.81 1.83 -2.64
N GLU A 93 14.48 2.57 -3.50
CA GLU A 93 15.41 1.99 -4.48
C GLU A 93 16.45 1.10 -3.81
N ALA A 94 17.01 1.54 -2.69
CA ALA A 94 18.04 0.79 -1.96
C ALA A 94 17.55 -0.56 -1.42
N ALA A 95 16.25 -0.71 -1.18
CA ALA A 95 15.66 -1.92 -0.63
C ALA A 95 15.01 -2.82 -1.69
N ARG A 96 15.03 -2.43 -2.95
CA ARG A 96 14.46 -3.24 -4.04
C ARG A 96 15.26 -4.51 -4.25
N GLY A 97 14.55 -5.59 -4.61
CA GLY A 97 15.17 -6.90 -4.81
C GLY A 97 15.43 -7.67 -3.52
N SER A 98 14.98 -7.17 -2.37
CA SER A 98 15.17 -7.79 -1.06
C SER A 98 14.02 -8.70 -0.62
N GLY A 99 12.92 -8.74 -1.40
CA GLY A 99 11.69 -9.43 -1.01
C GLY A 99 10.75 -8.58 -0.15
N LEU A 100 11.05 -7.30 0.03
CA LEU A 100 10.24 -6.41 0.87
C LEU A 100 8.85 -6.17 0.28
N ALA A 101 8.72 -6.06 -1.04
CA ALA A 101 7.41 -5.90 -1.68
C ALA A 101 6.50 -7.10 -1.37
N ASP A 102 7.02 -8.31 -1.48
CA ASP A 102 6.30 -9.54 -1.12
C ASP A 102 5.84 -9.48 0.34
N ALA A 103 6.75 -9.10 1.24
CA ALA A 103 6.46 -9.03 2.67
C ALA A 103 5.38 -7.97 2.98
N LEU A 104 5.43 -6.82 2.32
CA LEU A 104 4.41 -5.78 2.48
C LEU A 104 3.03 -6.24 1.99
N ILE A 105 2.97 -6.91 0.84
CA ILE A 105 1.71 -7.45 0.32
C ILE A 105 1.11 -8.44 1.31
N LEU A 106 1.92 -9.37 1.82
CA LEU A 106 1.47 -10.37 2.78
C LEU A 106 1.02 -9.74 4.10
N ALA A 107 1.72 -8.70 4.55
CA ALA A 107 1.32 -7.94 5.73
C ALA A 107 -0.02 -7.23 5.51
N CYS A 108 -0.25 -6.66 4.32
CA CYS A 108 -1.54 -6.08 3.95
C CYS A 108 -2.65 -7.13 3.94
N ALA A 109 -2.36 -8.33 3.44
CA ALA A 109 -3.32 -9.44 3.45
C ALA A 109 -3.70 -9.82 4.88
N ASP A 110 -2.75 -9.85 5.81
CA ASP A 110 -3.02 -10.14 7.22
C ASP A 110 -3.89 -9.06 7.86
N GLU A 111 -3.61 -7.79 7.58
CA GLU A 111 -4.46 -6.70 8.04
C GLU A 111 -5.89 -6.80 7.49
N ALA A 112 -6.02 -7.15 6.22
CA ALA A 112 -7.32 -7.34 5.58
C ALA A 112 -8.11 -8.47 6.25
N ARG A 113 -7.46 -9.60 6.55
CA ARG A 113 -8.10 -10.72 7.25
C ARG A 113 -8.57 -10.32 8.64
N ARG A 114 -7.75 -9.59 9.39
CA ARG A 114 -8.11 -9.11 10.74
C ARG A 114 -9.31 -8.18 10.70
N HIS A 115 -9.44 -7.41 9.62
CA HIS A 115 -10.57 -6.49 9.43
C HIS A 115 -11.84 -7.22 8.98
N GLY A 116 -11.75 -8.47 8.57
CA GLY A 116 -12.87 -9.24 8.04
C GLY A 116 -13.11 -9.05 6.55
N ALA A 117 -12.12 -8.53 5.82
CA ALA A 117 -12.24 -8.37 4.38
C ALA A 117 -12.17 -9.75 3.68
N LEU A 118 -12.93 -9.90 2.61
CA LEU A 118 -13.00 -11.13 1.83
C LEU A 118 -11.82 -11.28 0.88
N SER A 119 -11.24 -10.18 0.44
CA SER A 119 -10.07 -10.17 -0.44
C SER A 119 -9.29 -8.87 -0.30
N LEU A 120 -8.05 -8.89 -0.81
CA LEU A 120 -7.19 -7.74 -0.98
C LEU A 120 -6.94 -7.58 -2.48
N GLY A 121 -7.34 -6.45 -3.06
CA GLY A 121 -7.16 -6.17 -4.47
C GLY A 121 -6.27 -4.97 -4.72
N TRP A 122 -5.69 -4.89 -5.90
CA TRP A 122 -4.91 -3.74 -6.36
C TRP A 122 -4.78 -3.75 -7.88
N GLN A 123 -4.28 -2.66 -8.43
CA GLN A 123 -4.10 -2.47 -9.86
C GLN A 123 -2.64 -2.22 -10.19
N THR A 124 -2.26 -2.53 -11.42
CA THR A 124 -0.95 -2.20 -11.97
C THR A 124 -1.09 -1.92 -13.47
N ALA A 125 -0.11 -1.23 -14.04
CA ALA A 125 -0.09 -1.00 -15.47
C ALA A 125 0.17 -2.32 -16.21
N LYS A 126 -0.45 -2.48 -17.37
CA LYS A 126 -0.35 -3.71 -18.18
C LYS A 126 1.09 -4.02 -18.62
N ASP A 127 1.92 -3.01 -18.77
CA ASP A 127 3.31 -3.14 -19.18
C ASP A 127 4.29 -3.27 -18.00
N ASN A 128 3.80 -3.19 -16.76
CA ASN A 128 4.65 -3.34 -15.58
C ASN A 128 4.85 -4.84 -15.27
N THR A 129 5.61 -5.51 -16.13
CA THR A 129 5.85 -6.94 -16.02
C THR A 129 6.63 -7.33 -14.77
N ARG A 130 7.51 -6.44 -14.30
CA ARG A 130 8.29 -6.66 -13.08
C ARG A 130 7.39 -6.77 -11.85
N ALA A 131 6.44 -5.85 -11.71
CA ALA A 131 5.47 -5.88 -10.62
C ALA A 131 4.57 -7.11 -10.71
N GLN A 132 4.13 -7.46 -11.91
CA GLN A 132 3.28 -8.63 -12.14
C GLN A 132 3.94 -9.93 -11.68
N LYS A 133 5.26 -10.07 -11.84
CA LYS A 133 5.99 -11.24 -11.34
C LYS A 133 5.96 -11.33 -9.82
N VAL A 134 6.06 -10.20 -9.14
CA VAL A 134 5.91 -10.14 -7.67
C VAL A 134 4.52 -10.62 -7.27
N TYR A 135 3.49 -10.14 -7.94
CA TYR A 135 2.09 -10.46 -7.61
C TYR A 135 1.79 -11.94 -7.84
N GLU A 136 2.28 -12.51 -8.93
CA GLU A 136 2.15 -13.95 -9.20
C GLU A 136 2.88 -14.79 -8.15
N ARG A 137 4.05 -14.33 -7.71
CA ARG A 137 4.85 -15.03 -6.69
C ARG A 137 4.14 -15.10 -5.33
N VAL A 138 3.38 -14.07 -4.96
CA VAL A 138 2.61 -14.09 -3.71
C VAL A 138 1.27 -14.82 -3.85
N GLY A 139 0.96 -15.34 -5.02
CA GLY A 139 -0.25 -16.12 -5.27
C GLY A 139 -1.48 -15.32 -5.65
N ALA A 140 -1.31 -14.06 -6.06
CA ALA A 140 -2.43 -13.23 -6.50
C ALA A 140 -2.98 -13.70 -7.84
N GLU A 141 -4.30 -13.63 -7.99
CA GLU A 141 -5.00 -13.95 -9.22
C GLU A 141 -5.19 -12.68 -10.05
N ARG A 142 -4.95 -12.80 -11.35
CA ARG A 142 -5.09 -11.69 -12.27
C ARG A 142 -6.46 -11.69 -12.92
N SER A 143 -7.05 -10.49 -13.03
CA SER A 143 -8.28 -10.27 -13.80
C SER A 143 -8.12 -9.03 -14.65
N GLU A 144 -8.93 -8.90 -15.70
CA GLU A 144 -8.87 -7.75 -16.60
C GLU A 144 -10.19 -7.00 -16.58
N TRP A 145 -10.09 -5.69 -16.34
CA TRP A 145 -11.21 -4.76 -16.34
C TRP A 145 -10.76 -3.47 -16.99
N LEU A 146 -11.69 -2.73 -17.54
CA LEU A 146 -11.41 -1.37 -18.03
C LEU A 146 -11.83 -0.40 -16.95
N ASP A 147 -10.92 0.51 -16.60
CA ASP A 147 -11.17 1.56 -15.64
C ASP A 147 -11.60 2.83 -16.37
N TYR A 148 -12.65 3.47 -15.90
CA TYR A 148 -13.09 4.75 -16.39
C TYR A 148 -13.07 5.74 -15.25
N SER A 149 -12.66 6.98 -15.52
CA SER A 149 -12.74 8.05 -14.54
C SER A 149 -13.34 9.30 -15.20
N LEU A 150 -14.16 9.99 -14.44
CA LEU A 150 -14.72 11.27 -14.86
C LEU A 150 -14.17 12.35 -13.92
N PRO A 151 -13.31 13.24 -14.42
CA PRO A 151 -12.80 14.33 -13.59
C PRO A 151 -13.94 15.20 -13.08
N LEU A 152 -13.89 15.55 -11.80
CA LEU A 152 -14.99 16.29 -11.16
C LEU A 152 -14.68 17.77 -10.93
N GLY A 153 -13.93 18.35 -11.80
CA GLY A 153 -13.69 19.77 -11.82
C GLY A 153 -12.37 20.21 -11.28
#